data_d69ee6790e07f45810a6099ea1cd7e33
#
_entry.id   d69ee6790e07f45810a6099ea1cd7e33
#
_cell.length_a   1.000
_cell.length_b   1.000
_cell.length_c   1.000
_cell.angle_alpha   90.00
_cell.angle_beta   90.00
_cell.angle_gamma   90.00
#
_symmetry.space_group_name_H-M   'P 1'
#
loop_
_entity.id
_entity.type
_entity.pdbx_description
1 polymer ?
#
loop_
_entity_poly.entity_id
_entity_poly.type
_entity_poly.pdbx_seq_one_letter_code
_entity_poly.pdbx_strand_id
1 'polypeptide(L)'
;MDLHELRDVPAEKSQVAFLPLPGSEVELVQPTTDDSGIAKYLAKRGPGMHHVCLEVDDIDGMMVQLKAKGVRLINEEPRTAADGKKYAFIHPESTSGVLVELYQI
;
A
#
# COMPACT_ATOMS: atom_id res chain seq x y z
N MET A 1 -21.74 3.22 -0.30
CA MET A 1 -20.58 2.32 -0.12
C MET A 1 -20.71 1.66 1.25
N ASP A 2 -20.85 0.35 1.26
CA ASP A 2 -21.11 -0.37 2.50
C ASP A 2 -19.84 -0.89 3.14
N LEU A 3 -19.80 -0.89 4.48
CA LEU A 3 -18.68 -1.49 5.22
C LEU A 3 -18.74 -3.01 5.08
N HIS A 4 -17.67 -3.60 4.57
CA HIS A 4 -17.55 -5.05 4.44
C HIS A 4 -16.92 -5.69 5.68
N GLU A 5 -15.86 -5.09 6.19
CA GLU A 5 -15.10 -5.63 7.30
C GLU A 5 -14.36 -4.52 8.04
N LEU A 6 -14.26 -4.69 9.36
CA LEU A 6 -13.40 -3.87 10.21
C LEU A 6 -12.38 -4.82 10.83
N ARG A 7 -11.12 -4.62 10.54
CA ARG A 7 -10.04 -5.53 10.95
C ARG A 7 -8.95 -4.82 11.70
N ASP A 8 -8.54 -5.41 12.84
CA ASP A 8 -7.33 -4.97 13.52
C ASP A 8 -6.11 -5.62 12.86
N VAL A 9 -5.07 -4.83 12.64
CA VAL A 9 -3.80 -5.29 12.07
C VAL A 9 -2.69 -4.96 13.07
N PRO A 10 -2.51 -5.81 14.11
CA PRO A 10 -1.56 -5.51 15.20
C PRO A 10 -0.12 -5.34 14.73
N ALA A 11 0.30 -6.09 13.72
CA ALA A 11 1.65 -6.00 13.17
C ALA A 11 1.96 -4.60 12.63
N GLU A 12 0.93 -3.87 12.17
CA GLU A 12 1.06 -2.51 11.65
C GLU A 12 0.50 -1.47 12.61
N LYS A 13 0.05 -1.90 13.79
CA LYS A 13 -0.54 -1.04 14.82
C LYS A 13 -1.65 -0.16 14.25
N SER A 14 -2.54 -0.80 13.47
CA SER A 14 -3.59 -0.11 12.72
C SER A 14 -4.91 -0.87 12.78
N GLN A 15 -6.00 -0.15 12.55
CA GLN A 15 -7.31 -0.71 12.31
C GLN A 15 -7.76 -0.28 10.92
N VAL A 16 -8.30 -1.21 10.13
CA VAL A 16 -8.66 -0.97 8.74
C VAL A 16 -10.12 -1.30 8.51
N ALA A 17 -10.85 -0.36 7.92
CA ALA A 17 -12.22 -0.58 7.44
C ALA A 17 -12.19 -0.82 5.94
N PHE A 18 -12.78 -1.93 5.50
CA PHE A 18 -12.81 -2.33 4.10
C PHE A 18 -14.16 -2.00 3.49
N LEU A 19 -14.16 -1.18 2.43
CA LEU A 19 -15.35 -0.72 1.73
C LEU A 19 -15.27 -1.19 0.28
N PRO A 20 -16.02 -2.25 -0.11
CA PRO A 20 -15.88 -2.83 -1.44
C PRO A 20 -16.53 -1.96 -2.51
N LEU A 21 -15.92 -1.99 -3.70
CA LEU A 21 -16.42 -1.40 -4.92
C LEU A 21 -16.33 -2.46 -6.03
N PRO A 22 -17.08 -2.34 -7.13
CA PRO A 22 -16.92 -3.28 -8.23
C PRO A 22 -15.47 -3.29 -8.74
N GLY A 23 -14.81 -4.44 -8.63
CA GLY A 23 -13.43 -4.61 -9.07
C GLY A 23 -12.37 -3.89 -8.26
N SER A 24 -12.73 -3.32 -7.10
CA SER A 24 -11.79 -2.56 -6.28
C SER A 24 -12.23 -2.51 -4.83
N GLU A 25 -11.49 -1.77 -4.01
CA GLU A 25 -11.79 -1.63 -2.59
C GLU A 25 -11.18 -0.34 -2.05
N VAL A 26 -11.91 0.34 -1.19
CA VAL A 26 -11.38 1.47 -0.43
C VAL A 26 -11.10 1.00 0.99
N GLU A 27 -9.92 1.30 1.50
CA GLU A 27 -9.53 0.98 2.86
C GLU A 27 -9.36 2.27 3.65
N LEU A 28 -10.10 2.40 4.74
CA LEU A 28 -9.92 3.49 5.69
C LEU A 28 -9.02 2.97 6.80
N VAL A 29 -7.90 3.64 7.02
CA VAL A 29 -6.88 3.18 7.94
C VAL A 29 -6.70 4.17 9.07
N GLN A 30 -6.73 3.69 10.32
CA GLN A 30 -6.42 4.53 11.46
C GLN A 30 -5.39 3.84 12.36
N PRO A 31 -4.49 4.61 13.01
CA PRO A 31 -3.54 4.03 13.94
C PRO A 31 -4.21 3.60 15.23
N THR A 32 -3.71 2.52 15.84
CA THR A 32 -4.13 2.09 17.17
C THR A 32 -3.11 2.50 18.24
N THR A 33 -1.96 3.01 17.83
CA THR A 33 -0.90 3.50 18.73
C THR A 33 -0.33 4.81 18.18
N ASP A 34 0.37 5.57 19.01
CA ASP A 34 0.98 6.84 18.59
C ASP A 34 2.31 6.66 17.87
N ASP A 35 2.91 5.47 17.94
CA ASP A 35 4.22 5.19 17.37
C ASP A 35 4.18 4.42 16.04
N SER A 36 3.01 4.19 15.48
CA SER A 36 2.87 3.52 14.19
C SER A 36 3.29 4.41 13.02
N GLY A 37 3.59 3.80 11.88
CA GLY A 37 3.88 4.54 10.66
C GLY A 37 2.71 5.43 10.23
N ILE A 38 1.48 4.93 10.38
CA ILE A 38 0.27 5.69 10.05
C ILE A 38 0.10 6.88 11.00
N ALA A 39 0.37 6.71 12.30
CA ALA A 39 0.29 7.81 13.26
C ALA A 39 1.29 8.92 12.91
N LYS A 40 2.52 8.54 12.54
CA LYS A 40 3.56 9.49 12.13
C LYS A 40 3.16 10.22 10.84
N TYR A 41 2.58 9.50 9.89
CA TYR A 41 2.08 10.10 8.65
C TYR A 41 1.00 11.15 8.93
N LEU A 42 0.02 10.80 9.77
CA LEU A 42 -1.06 11.72 10.14
C LEU A 42 -0.56 12.96 10.87
N ALA A 43 0.40 12.80 11.77
CA ALA A 43 0.98 13.92 12.50
C ALA A 43 1.70 14.90 11.58
N LYS A 44 2.31 14.38 10.50
CA LYS A 44 3.07 15.19 9.56
C LYS A 44 2.22 15.81 8.46
N ARG A 45 1.25 15.06 7.93
CA ARG A 45 0.49 15.44 6.73
C ARG A 45 -1.01 15.63 6.95
N GLY A 46 -1.53 15.19 8.10
CA GLY A 46 -2.98 15.17 8.34
C GLY A 46 -3.70 14.07 7.56
N PRO A 47 -5.03 14.01 7.68
CA PRO A 47 -5.83 13.02 6.95
C PRO A 47 -5.71 13.18 5.44
N GLY A 48 -5.70 12.08 4.72
CA GLY A 48 -5.61 12.10 3.26
C GLY A 48 -5.36 10.71 2.70
N MET A 49 -5.06 10.67 1.41
CA MET A 49 -4.75 9.41 0.73
C MET A 49 -3.34 8.97 1.10
N HIS A 50 -3.21 7.77 1.67
CA HIS A 50 -1.90 7.23 2.04
C HIS A 50 -1.20 6.60 0.84
N HIS A 51 -1.87 5.72 0.12
CA HIS A 51 -1.31 5.10 -1.08
C HIS A 51 -2.39 4.48 -1.96
N VAL A 52 -2.01 4.15 -3.19
CA VAL A 52 -2.81 3.39 -4.14
C VAL A 52 -2.15 2.05 -4.32
N CYS A 53 -2.94 0.97 -4.34
CA CYS A 53 -2.45 -0.38 -4.51
C CYS A 53 -2.98 -0.96 -5.82
N LEU A 54 -2.07 -1.48 -6.67
CA LEU A 54 -2.41 -2.05 -7.97
C LEU A 54 -2.01 -3.53 -8.00
N GLU A 55 -2.96 -4.37 -8.39
CA GLU A 55 -2.70 -5.80 -8.56
C GLU A 55 -2.01 -6.05 -9.90
N VAL A 56 -0.97 -6.88 -9.89
CA VAL A 56 -0.24 -7.26 -11.11
C VAL A 56 -0.12 -8.77 -11.19
N ASP A 57 0.02 -9.29 -12.41
CA ASP A 57 0.14 -10.74 -12.65
C ASP A 57 1.54 -11.26 -12.39
N ASP A 58 2.55 -10.45 -12.71
CA ASP A 58 3.97 -10.80 -12.60
C ASP A 58 4.75 -9.63 -12.04
N ILE A 59 4.89 -9.61 -10.71
CA ILE A 59 5.53 -8.49 -10.03
C ILE A 59 7.03 -8.39 -10.35
N ASP A 60 7.71 -9.53 -10.50
CA ASP A 60 9.13 -9.52 -10.85
C ASP A 60 9.34 -8.89 -12.24
N GLY A 61 8.57 -9.32 -13.23
CA GLY A 61 8.62 -8.76 -14.58
C GLY A 61 8.23 -7.28 -14.61
N MET A 62 7.23 -6.89 -13.84
CA MET A 62 6.81 -5.49 -13.76
C MET A 62 7.91 -4.62 -13.19
N MET A 63 8.58 -5.07 -12.13
CA MET A 63 9.68 -4.32 -11.51
C MET A 63 10.85 -4.15 -12.48
N VAL A 64 11.17 -5.19 -13.25
CA VAL A 64 12.22 -5.11 -14.28
C VAL A 64 11.86 -4.06 -15.34
N GLN A 65 10.63 -4.06 -15.83
CA GLN A 65 10.16 -3.08 -16.82
C GLN A 65 10.21 -1.66 -16.28
N LEU A 66 9.77 -1.45 -15.04
CA LEU A 66 9.76 -0.13 -14.42
C LEU A 66 11.18 0.40 -14.24
N LYS A 67 12.10 -0.42 -13.76
CA LYS A 67 13.51 -0.04 -13.61
C LYS A 67 14.12 0.34 -14.97
N ALA A 68 13.82 -0.42 -16.02
CA ALA A 68 14.33 -0.15 -17.37
C ALA A 68 13.84 1.20 -17.91
N LYS A 69 12.68 1.67 -17.43
CA LYS A 69 12.12 2.96 -17.84
C LYS A 69 12.53 4.11 -16.91
N GLY A 70 13.43 3.86 -15.97
CA GLY A 70 13.92 4.89 -15.05
C GLY A 70 12.99 5.18 -13.87
N VAL A 71 12.00 4.34 -13.62
CA VAL A 71 11.10 4.48 -12.47
C VAL A 71 11.85 4.08 -11.20
N ARG A 72 11.78 4.91 -10.18
CA ARG A 72 12.42 4.64 -8.90
C ARG A 72 11.55 3.76 -8.03
N LEU A 73 12.09 2.62 -7.60
CA LEU A 73 11.42 1.69 -6.70
C LEU A 73 12.01 1.83 -5.30
N ILE A 74 11.16 1.72 -4.28
CA ILE A 74 11.62 1.70 -2.87
C ILE A 74 12.30 0.37 -2.58
N ASN A 75 11.75 -0.73 -3.14
CA ASN A 75 12.28 -2.08 -2.97
C ASN A 75 13.07 -2.50 -4.20
N GLU A 76 14.26 -3.06 -4.00
CA GLU A 76 15.03 -3.64 -5.11
C GLU A 76 14.40 -4.95 -5.60
N GLU A 77 13.80 -5.69 -4.69
CA GLU A 77 13.14 -6.97 -4.95
C GLU A 77 11.77 -6.98 -4.28
N PRO A 78 10.82 -7.82 -4.77
CA PRO A 78 9.53 -7.95 -4.10
C PRO A 78 9.71 -8.50 -2.68
N ARG A 79 8.88 -8.00 -1.77
CA ARG A 79 8.76 -8.54 -0.42
C ARG A 79 7.61 -9.52 -0.38
N THR A 80 7.63 -10.42 0.59
CA THR A 80 6.56 -11.40 0.79
C THR A 80 5.84 -11.08 2.08
N ALA A 81 4.53 -10.91 1.99
CA ALA A 81 3.68 -10.69 3.15
C ALA A 81 3.41 -12.00 3.89
N ALA A 82 2.85 -11.90 5.11
CA ALA A 82 2.55 -13.08 5.93
C ALA A 82 1.60 -14.06 5.25
N ASP A 83 0.72 -13.59 4.37
CA ASP A 83 -0.22 -14.42 3.60
C ASP A 83 0.38 -15.01 2.32
N GLY A 84 1.67 -14.79 2.07
CA GLY A 84 2.36 -15.30 0.89
C GLY A 84 2.29 -14.40 -0.34
N LYS A 85 1.54 -13.32 -0.29
CA LYS A 85 1.45 -12.39 -1.42
C LYS A 85 2.72 -11.57 -1.53
N LYS A 86 3.14 -11.31 -2.77
CA LYS A 86 4.32 -10.47 -3.02
C LYS A 86 3.90 -9.03 -3.24
N TYR A 87 4.72 -8.09 -2.77
CA TYR A 87 4.44 -6.67 -2.92
C TYR A 87 5.72 -5.85 -3.06
N ALA A 88 5.58 -4.66 -3.63
CA ALA A 88 6.66 -3.70 -3.76
C ALA A 88 6.08 -2.30 -3.87
N PHE A 89 6.91 -1.29 -3.57
CA PHE A 89 6.48 0.11 -3.63
C PHE A 89 7.26 0.90 -4.66
N ILE A 90 6.54 1.73 -5.42
CA ILE A 90 7.14 2.73 -6.29
C ILE A 90 7.34 4.00 -5.47
N HIS A 91 8.54 4.57 -5.54
CA HIS A 91 8.86 5.78 -4.81
C HIS A 91 7.99 6.96 -5.30
N PRO A 92 7.43 7.77 -4.39
CA PRO A 92 6.58 8.90 -4.78
C PRO A 92 7.23 9.90 -5.74
N GLU A 93 8.56 9.97 -5.78
CA GLU A 93 9.29 10.81 -6.72
C GLU A 93 8.96 10.46 -8.17
N SER A 94 8.68 9.19 -8.47
CA SER A 94 8.35 8.74 -9.83
C SER A 94 6.86 8.77 -10.14
N THR A 95 6.00 9.14 -9.17
CA THR A 95 4.53 9.10 -9.31
C THR A 95 3.89 10.42 -8.90
N SER A 96 4.62 11.52 -9.02
CA SER A 96 4.12 12.87 -8.70
C SER A 96 3.63 13.01 -7.26
N GLY A 97 4.30 12.32 -6.33
CA GLY A 97 4.03 12.44 -4.90
C GLY A 97 3.08 11.40 -4.33
N VAL A 98 2.58 10.47 -5.15
CA VAL A 98 1.67 9.41 -4.67
C VAL A 98 2.45 8.12 -4.44
N LEU A 99 2.35 7.57 -3.24
CA LEU A 99 2.93 6.24 -2.96
C LEU A 99 2.07 5.18 -3.66
N VAL A 100 2.69 4.38 -4.51
CA VAL A 100 2.01 3.31 -5.24
C VAL A 100 2.58 1.97 -4.81
N GLU A 101 1.70 1.08 -4.38
CA GLU A 101 2.04 -0.30 -4.05
C GLU A 101 1.63 -1.21 -5.20
N LEU A 102 2.51 -2.13 -5.56
CA LEU A 102 2.20 -3.21 -6.49
C LEU A 102 2.10 -4.49 -5.67
N TYR A 103 1.10 -5.33 -5.98
CA TYR A 103 1.03 -6.63 -5.32
C TYR A 103 0.59 -7.71 -6.29
N GLN A 104 1.05 -8.93 -6.02
CA GLN A 104 0.73 -10.12 -6.79
C GLN A 104 0.10 -11.14 -5.85
N ILE A 105 -1.06 -11.62 -6.23
CA ILE A 105 -1.77 -12.65 -5.46
C ILE A 105 -1.12 -14.02 -5.69
#